data_890d1538c53e9da205593d67c0e494a9
#
_entry.id   890d1538c53e9da205593d67c0e494a9
#
_cell.length_a   1.000
_cell.length_b   1.000
_cell.length_c   1.000
_cell.angle_alpha   90.00
_cell.angle_beta   90.00
_cell.angle_gamma   90.00
#
_symmetry.space_group_name_H-M   'P 1'
#
loop_
_entity.id
_entity.type
_entity.pdbx_description
1 polymer ?
#
loop_
_entity_poly.entity_id
_entity_poly.type
_entity_poly.pdbx_seq_one_letter_code
_entity_poly.pdbx_strand_id
1 'polypeptide(L)'
;MKQLEEAGGKRILVVDDDRNLRKIIQTNLELAGYDVSTAPNGEEALHMLDSMQPDLVVLDVMMPIMDGYEVARRIRRHPANTHVPIIMLTAKSEVEDKLAGFDAGADDYITKPFGPQELLARVKAKIRRVEVDSSLSPLTRLPGNLAIEADLRRRIETKAPFAVLYLDLDNFKAFNDVYGFTHGDEAIQLVASSAVDAVRRRGTTQDFVGHIGGDDFIIVTLPERSEEIAREIIDMFDRDIRKLYTPQDLRQGYIETRDRRGTLNRFPIMSLSIAIVSNAKRPLDNYAQIGEAAAELKRYAKSIGGSVYVKDKRRK
;
A
#
# COMPACT_ATOMS: atom_id res chain seq x y z
N MET A 1 12.22 25.22 -4.19
CA MET A 1 11.22 24.59 -5.06
C MET A 1 10.94 23.12 -4.73
N LYS A 2 11.91 22.28 -4.41
CA LYS A 2 11.68 20.85 -4.03
C LYS A 2 10.83 20.58 -2.76
N GLN A 3 10.69 21.57 -1.86
CA GLN A 3 9.93 21.39 -0.60
C GLN A 3 8.41 21.62 -0.75
N LEU A 4 7.94 22.25 -1.83
CA LEU A 4 6.52 22.51 -2.07
C LEU A 4 5.79 21.34 -2.76
N GLU A 5 6.53 20.42 -3.39
CA GLU A 5 5.95 19.24 -4.05
C GLU A 5 5.59 18.09 -3.08
N GLU A 6 6.18 18.06 -1.87
CA GLU A 6 5.93 16.99 -0.89
C GLU A 6 4.66 17.20 -0.04
N ALA A 7 4.12 18.41 0.04
CA ALA A 7 2.93 18.71 0.86
C ALA A 7 1.61 18.56 0.11
N GLY A 8 1.62 18.51 -1.21
CA GLY A 8 0.57 18.15 -2.19
C GLY A 8 -0.90 18.31 -1.75
N GLY A 9 -1.29 19.47 -1.15
CA GLY A 9 -2.69 19.72 -0.78
C GLY A 9 -3.20 18.93 0.44
N LYS A 10 -2.30 18.38 1.27
CA LYS A 10 -2.67 17.67 2.51
C LYS A 10 -3.36 18.60 3.49
N ARG A 11 -4.49 18.18 4.03
CA ARG A 11 -5.35 18.95 4.92
C ARG A 11 -5.00 18.69 6.38
N ILE A 12 -4.70 19.74 7.11
CA ILE A 12 -4.38 19.66 8.54
C ILE A 12 -5.43 20.44 9.34
N LEU A 13 -5.99 19.81 10.37
CA LEU A 13 -6.83 20.49 11.34
C LEU A 13 -6.00 20.84 12.58
N VAL A 14 -5.96 22.13 12.94
CA VAL A 14 -5.28 22.63 14.15
C VAL A 14 -6.33 23.05 15.17
N VAL A 15 -6.27 22.45 16.35
CA VAL A 15 -7.21 22.66 17.44
C VAL A 15 -6.45 23.14 18.68
N ASP A 16 -6.67 24.38 19.09
CA ASP A 16 -6.04 25.00 20.27
C ASP A 16 -6.90 26.19 20.69
N ASP A 17 -7.13 26.45 21.97
CA ASP A 17 -7.94 27.58 22.43
C ASP A 17 -7.18 28.92 22.38
N ASP A 18 -5.84 28.91 22.44
CA ASP A 18 -5.00 30.10 22.24
C ASP A 18 -5.00 30.54 20.77
N ARG A 19 -5.69 31.66 20.51
CA ARG A 19 -5.79 32.25 19.18
C ARG A 19 -4.41 32.59 18.56
N ASN A 20 -3.46 33.01 19.36
CA ASN A 20 -2.12 33.42 18.85
C ASN A 20 -1.32 32.19 18.47
N LEU A 21 -1.30 31.16 19.34
CA LEU A 21 -0.60 29.91 19.06
C LEU A 21 -1.20 29.22 17.84
N ARG A 22 -2.54 29.13 17.78
CA ARG A 22 -3.26 28.59 16.62
C ARG A 22 -2.87 29.31 15.32
N LYS A 23 -2.79 30.65 15.32
CA LYS A 23 -2.38 31.43 14.15
C LYS A 23 -0.93 31.21 13.75
N ILE A 24 -0.02 31.07 14.72
CA ILE A 24 1.40 30.78 14.48
C ILE A 24 1.54 29.40 13.84
N ILE A 25 0.87 28.38 14.38
CA ILE A 25 0.88 27.01 13.84
C ILE A 25 0.34 27.01 12.40
N GLN A 26 -0.84 27.60 12.20
CA GLN A 26 -1.45 27.74 10.87
C GLN A 26 -0.49 28.32 9.86
N THR A 27 0.07 29.49 10.15
CA THR A 27 0.98 30.20 9.22
C THR A 27 2.20 29.35 8.86
N ASN A 28 2.82 28.67 9.83
CA ASN A 28 3.99 27.85 9.57
C ASN A 28 3.68 26.62 8.70
N LEU A 29 2.53 25.99 8.91
CA LEU A 29 2.10 24.84 8.11
C LEU A 29 1.67 25.25 6.70
N GLU A 30 0.96 26.39 6.54
CA GLU A 30 0.61 26.95 5.24
C GLU A 30 1.85 27.33 4.41
N LEU A 31 2.87 27.95 5.05
CA LEU A 31 4.16 28.23 4.40
C LEU A 31 4.89 26.97 3.96
N ALA A 32 4.65 25.84 4.61
CA ALA A 32 5.18 24.53 4.21
C ALA A 32 4.35 23.82 3.13
N GLY A 33 3.24 24.43 2.66
CA GLY A 33 2.42 23.94 1.54
C GLY A 33 1.21 23.08 1.95
N TYR A 34 0.86 23.04 3.24
CA TYR A 34 -0.34 22.35 3.73
C TYR A 34 -1.58 23.23 3.62
N ASP A 35 -2.75 22.58 3.43
CA ASP A 35 -4.06 23.24 3.56
C ASP A 35 -4.49 23.14 5.03
N VAL A 36 -4.62 24.29 5.72
CA VAL A 36 -4.80 24.31 7.17
C VAL A 36 -6.12 24.93 7.57
N SER A 37 -6.94 24.15 8.25
CA SER A 37 -8.14 24.64 8.95
C SER A 37 -7.91 24.68 10.44
N THR A 38 -8.62 25.57 11.14
CA THR A 38 -8.41 25.77 12.58
C THR A 38 -9.74 25.72 13.34
N ALA A 39 -9.73 25.15 14.56
CA ALA A 39 -10.84 25.15 15.49
C ALA A 39 -10.39 25.68 16.87
N PRO A 40 -11.18 26.54 17.54
CA PRO A 40 -10.83 27.09 18.85
C PRO A 40 -11.18 26.18 20.03
N ASN A 41 -11.87 25.07 19.82
CA ASN A 41 -12.30 24.11 20.84
C ASN A 41 -12.61 22.74 20.25
N GLY A 42 -12.82 21.76 21.10
CA GLY A 42 -13.08 20.38 20.69
C GLY A 42 -14.41 20.17 19.98
N GLU A 43 -15.47 20.93 20.30
CA GLU A 43 -16.77 20.79 19.65
C GLU A 43 -16.74 21.23 18.21
N GLU A 44 -16.14 22.38 17.93
CA GLU A 44 -15.93 22.86 16.55
C GLU A 44 -15.03 21.92 15.77
N ALA A 45 -13.96 21.40 16.40
CA ALA A 45 -13.08 20.44 15.76
C ALA A 45 -13.83 19.18 15.31
N LEU A 46 -14.67 18.60 16.17
CA LEU A 46 -15.46 17.40 15.84
C LEU A 46 -16.48 17.70 14.72
N HIS A 47 -17.10 18.86 14.72
CA HIS A 47 -18.03 19.26 13.66
C HIS A 47 -17.33 19.44 12.30
N MET A 48 -16.11 19.97 12.31
CA MET A 48 -15.32 20.14 11.09
C MET A 48 -14.83 18.81 10.49
N LEU A 49 -14.54 17.81 11.34
CA LEU A 49 -14.08 16.49 10.89
C LEU A 49 -15.04 15.81 9.91
N ASP A 50 -16.36 15.98 10.10
CA ASP A 50 -17.37 15.37 9.24
C ASP A 50 -17.33 15.89 7.80
N SER A 51 -17.00 17.16 7.62
CA SER A 51 -17.00 17.82 6.31
C SER A 51 -15.61 17.88 5.65
N MET A 52 -14.56 17.95 6.47
CA MET A 52 -13.20 18.26 6.02
C MET A 52 -12.35 17.02 5.71
N GLN A 53 -12.51 15.92 6.49
CA GLN A 53 -11.65 14.72 6.40
C GLN A 53 -10.15 15.07 6.38
N PRO A 54 -9.56 15.53 7.50
CA PRO A 54 -8.16 15.93 7.53
C PRO A 54 -7.21 14.75 7.38
N ASP A 55 -6.03 14.99 6.80
CA ASP A 55 -4.93 14.01 6.73
C ASP A 55 -4.13 13.95 8.04
N LEU A 56 -4.26 14.96 8.93
CA LEU A 56 -3.65 15.00 10.25
C LEU A 56 -4.35 16.02 11.15
N VAL A 57 -4.41 15.74 12.45
CA VAL A 57 -4.92 16.65 13.47
C VAL A 57 -3.77 17.05 14.42
N VAL A 58 -3.57 18.36 14.63
CA VAL A 58 -2.75 18.92 15.70
C VAL A 58 -3.71 19.40 16.80
N LEU A 59 -3.59 18.86 18.00
CA LEU A 59 -4.63 18.97 19.03
C LEU A 59 -4.03 19.39 20.38
N ASP A 60 -4.44 20.52 20.89
CA ASP A 60 -4.09 20.89 22.27
C ASP A 60 -4.79 19.97 23.28
N VAL A 61 -4.06 19.60 24.32
CA VAL A 61 -4.58 18.79 25.42
C VAL A 61 -5.47 19.62 26.35
N MET A 62 -5.05 20.86 26.66
CA MET A 62 -5.67 21.67 27.69
C MET A 62 -6.61 22.72 27.07
N MET A 63 -7.85 22.34 26.81
CA MET A 63 -8.87 23.24 26.27
C MET A 63 -10.10 23.29 27.18
N PRO A 64 -10.81 24.43 27.23
CA PRO A 64 -12.06 24.53 27.95
C PRO A 64 -13.17 23.68 27.29
N ILE A 65 -14.19 23.30 28.08
CA ILE A 65 -15.38 22.55 27.67
C ILE A 65 -15.07 21.06 27.41
N MET A 66 -14.11 20.78 26.50
CA MET A 66 -13.71 19.42 26.13
C MET A 66 -12.19 19.39 25.94
N ASP A 67 -11.51 18.56 26.74
CA ASP A 67 -10.06 18.39 26.63
C ASP A 67 -9.66 17.61 25.36
N GLY A 68 -8.39 17.72 24.98
CA GLY A 68 -7.88 17.05 23.78
C GLY A 68 -7.95 15.52 23.86
N TYR A 69 -7.91 14.93 25.04
CA TYR A 69 -8.04 13.48 25.19
C TYR A 69 -9.45 13.00 24.83
N GLU A 70 -10.48 13.73 25.23
CA GLU A 70 -11.86 13.39 24.86
C GLU A 70 -12.11 13.61 23.36
N VAL A 71 -11.54 14.67 22.78
CA VAL A 71 -11.60 14.90 21.33
C VAL A 71 -10.95 13.71 20.59
N ALA A 72 -9.75 13.29 20.98
CA ALA A 72 -9.07 12.15 20.37
C ALA A 72 -9.88 10.86 20.47
N ARG A 73 -10.44 10.55 21.66
CA ARG A 73 -11.31 9.38 21.83
C ARG A 73 -12.50 9.40 20.88
N ARG A 74 -13.14 10.57 20.67
CA ARG A 74 -14.28 10.71 19.75
C ARG A 74 -13.85 10.57 18.30
N ILE A 75 -12.70 11.12 17.91
CA ILE A 75 -12.12 10.90 16.57
C ILE A 75 -11.92 9.39 16.34
N ARG A 76 -11.33 8.67 17.29
CA ARG A 76 -11.07 7.21 17.15
C ARG A 76 -12.35 6.36 17.08
N ARG A 77 -13.45 6.84 17.64
CA ARG A 77 -14.76 6.15 17.55
C ARG A 77 -15.52 6.48 16.26
N HIS A 78 -15.09 7.48 15.52
CA HIS A 78 -15.73 7.89 14.28
C HIS A 78 -15.29 7.02 13.10
N PRO A 79 -16.19 6.28 12.40
CA PRO A 79 -15.81 5.30 11.39
C PRO A 79 -14.91 5.84 10.27
N ALA A 80 -15.13 7.08 9.84
CA ALA A 80 -14.35 7.70 8.76
C ALA A 80 -12.99 8.24 9.20
N ASN A 81 -12.76 8.48 10.50
CA ASN A 81 -11.60 9.21 11.01
C ASN A 81 -10.73 8.37 11.98
N THR A 82 -11.03 7.07 12.11
CA THR A 82 -10.34 6.16 13.04
C THR A 82 -8.83 6.16 12.89
N HIS A 83 -8.31 6.34 11.66
CA HIS A 83 -6.90 6.25 11.32
C HIS A 83 -6.20 7.59 11.09
N VAL A 84 -6.92 8.72 11.24
CA VAL A 84 -6.31 10.05 11.10
C VAL A 84 -5.24 10.25 12.16
N PRO A 85 -3.98 10.57 11.80
CA PRO A 85 -2.94 10.79 12.80
C PRO A 85 -3.23 12.02 13.66
N ILE A 86 -3.01 11.87 14.96
CA ILE A 86 -3.22 12.92 15.97
C ILE A 86 -1.88 13.22 16.65
N ILE A 87 -1.42 14.47 16.54
CA ILE A 87 -0.29 15.01 17.31
C ILE A 87 -0.84 15.87 18.42
N MET A 88 -0.63 15.48 19.68
CA MET A 88 -1.04 16.28 20.83
C MET A 88 -0.01 17.32 21.21
N LEU A 89 -0.49 18.53 21.51
CA LEU A 89 0.29 19.61 22.12
C LEU A 89 0.04 19.59 23.63
N THR A 90 1.08 19.45 24.44
CA THR A 90 0.94 19.36 25.92
C THR A 90 1.89 20.29 26.64
N ALA A 91 1.46 20.89 27.73
CA ALA A 91 2.31 21.63 28.64
C ALA A 91 3.09 20.73 29.61
N LYS A 92 2.74 19.43 29.69
CA LYS A 92 3.27 18.46 30.64
C LYS A 92 4.22 17.48 29.98
N SER A 93 5.37 17.28 30.61
CA SER A 93 6.38 16.33 30.18
C SER A 93 6.33 14.99 30.92
N GLU A 94 5.41 14.82 31.87
CA GLU A 94 5.36 13.63 32.73
C GLU A 94 4.92 12.39 31.97
N VAL A 95 5.52 11.26 32.33
CA VAL A 95 5.31 9.95 31.65
C VAL A 95 3.86 9.50 31.75
N GLU A 96 3.19 9.80 32.88
CA GLU A 96 1.79 9.42 33.13
C GLU A 96 0.82 10.13 32.18
N ASP A 97 1.03 11.40 31.88
CA ASP A 97 0.20 12.16 30.92
C ASP A 97 0.37 11.65 29.48
N LYS A 98 1.58 11.21 29.12
CA LYS A 98 1.83 10.59 27.81
C LYS A 98 1.16 9.23 27.69
N LEU A 99 1.14 8.41 28.75
CA LEU A 99 0.45 7.13 28.78
C LEU A 99 -1.07 7.31 28.63
N ALA A 100 -1.65 8.26 29.39
CA ALA A 100 -3.09 8.56 29.28
C ALA A 100 -3.51 9.00 27.86
N GLY A 101 -2.63 9.65 27.17
CA GLY A 101 -2.91 10.11 25.82
C GLY A 101 -2.73 9.04 24.74
N PHE A 102 -1.76 8.12 24.86
CA PHE A 102 -1.70 6.96 23.99
C PHE A 102 -2.94 6.09 24.14
N ASP A 103 -3.44 5.92 25.37
CA ASP A 103 -4.72 5.25 25.65
C ASP A 103 -5.91 6.01 25.05
N ALA A 104 -5.83 7.34 24.92
CA ALA A 104 -6.83 8.15 24.23
C ALA A 104 -6.72 8.09 22.68
N GLY A 105 -5.67 7.47 22.15
CA GLY A 105 -5.50 7.27 20.73
C GLY A 105 -4.64 8.33 20.02
N ALA A 106 -3.77 9.06 20.74
CA ALA A 106 -2.76 9.92 20.12
C ALA A 106 -1.64 9.12 19.48
N ASP A 107 -1.11 9.64 18.37
CA ASP A 107 0.01 9.03 17.63
C ASP A 107 1.36 9.66 17.98
N ASP A 108 1.36 10.90 18.48
CA ASP A 108 2.58 11.62 18.88
C ASP A 108 2.26 12.77 19.82
N TYR A 109 3.33 13.30 20.49
CA TYR A 109 3.25 14.42 21.44
C TYR A 109 4.32 15.44 21.17
N ILE A 110 3.96 16.72 21.37
CA ILE A 110 4.88 17.85 21.37
C ILE A 110 4.68 18.63 22.68
N THR A 111 5.75 18.82 23.43
CA THR A 111 5.70 19.57 24.69
C THR A 111 5.83 21.06 24.41
N LYS A 112 4.91 21.85 24.95
CA LYS A 112 4.97 23.32 24.93
C LYS A 112 6.00 23.83 25.98
N PRO A 113 6.88 24.82 25.64
CA PRO A 113 6.99 25.50 24.37
C PRO A 113 7.79 24.67 23.33
N PHE A 114 7.40 24.75 22.07
CA PHE A 114 8.06 24.07 20.95
C PHE A 114 8.41 25.04 19.82
N GLY A 115 9.42 24.68 19.04
CA GLY A 115 9.79 25.44 17.86
C GLY A 115 8.97 25.05 16.62
N PRO A 116 8.72 25.98 15.68
CA PRO A 116 8.00 25.67 14.44
C PRO A 116 8.62 24.53 13.63
N GLN A 117 9.93 24.38 13.67
CA GLN A 117 10.65 23.32 12.95
C GLN A 117 10.38 21.93 13.55
N GLU A 118 10.22 21.82 14.88
CA GLU A 118 9.89 20.58 15.53
C GLU A 118 8.49 20.11 15.13
N LEU A 119 7.49 20.99 15.20
CA LEU A 119 6.14 20.68 14.77
C LEU A 119 6.11 20.23 13.30
N LEU A 120 6.76 20.97 12.42
CA LEU A 120 6.80 20.67 11.00
C LEU A 120 7.47 19.31 10.72
N ALA A 121 8.56 18.99 11.41
CA ALA A 121 9.24 17.71 11.26
C ALA A 121 8.35 16.52 11.67
N ARG A 122 7.61 16.66 12.78
CA ARG A 122 6.68 15.61 13.26
C ARG A 122 5.48 15.46 12.34
N VAL A 123 4.88 16.56 11.88
CA VAL A 123 3.79 16.55 10.90
C VAL A 123 4.22 15.81 9.62
N LYS A 124 5.37 16.16 9.04
CA LYS A 124 5.93 15.50 7.86
C LYS A 124 6.15 14.00 8.11
N ALA A 125 6.73 13.64 9.25
CA ALA A 125 7.01 12.25 9.59
C ALA A 125 5.72 11.43 9.71
N LYS A 126 4.65 11.98 10.33
CA LYS A 126 3.36 11.30 10.51
C LYS A 126 2.60 11.13 9.19
N ILE A 127 2.50 12.19 8.39
CA ILE A 127 1.86 12.13 7.07
C ILE A 127 2.57 11.10 6.20
N ARG A 128 3.91 11.16 6.11
CA ARG A 128 4.70 10.20 5.35
C ARG A 128 4.49 8.75 5.84
N ARG A 129 4.38 8.52 7.14
CA ARG A 129 4.15 7.17 7.69
C ARG A 129 2.79 6.62 7.26
N VAL A 130 1.72 7.44 7.32
CA VAL A 130 0.39 7.05 6.86
C VAL A 130 0.38 6.76 5.36
N GLU A 131 1.07 7.57 4.55
CA GLU A 131 1.22 7.32 3.12
C GLU A 131 1.93 6.01 2.82
N VAL A 132 3.02 5.72 3.54
CA VAL A 132 3.74 4.45 3.40
C VAL A 132 2.86 3.28 3.85
N ASP A 133 2.23 3.36 5.01
CA ASP A 133 1.38 2.29 5.52
C ASP A 133 0.13 2.06 4.64
N SER A 134 -0.49 3.12 4.10
CA SER A 134 -1.61 3.01 3.16
C SER A 134 -1.18 2.61 1.74
N SER A 135 0.10 2.80 1.40
CA SER A 135 0.66 2.36 0.12
C SER A 135 1.06 0.89 0.10
N LEU A 136 1.08 0.21 1.25
CA LEU A 136 1.38 -1.22 1.35
C LEU A 136 0.10 -2.06 1.29
N SER A 137 0.20 -3.21 0.62
CA SER A 137 -0.86 -4.22 0.67
C SER A 137 -1.07 -4.72 2.12
N PRO A 138 -2.28 -4.71 2.66
CA PRO A 138 -2.53 -5.16 4.03
C PRO A 138 -2.14 -6.63 4.27
N LEU A 139 -2.37 -7.49 3.28
CA LEU A 139 -2.13 -8.93 3.36
C LEU A 139 -0.64 -9.28 3.22
N THR A 140 0.04 -8.71 2.23
CA THR A 140 1.42 -9.10 1.89
C THR A 140 2.48 -8.14 2.39
N ARG A 141 2.09 -6.93 2.81
CA ARG A 141 2.96 -5.81 3.18
C ARG A 141 3.91 -5.36 2.06
N LEU A 142 3.66 -5.81 0.84
CA LEU A 142 4.38 -5.33 -0.34
C LEU A 142 3.85 -3.96 -0.78
N PRO A 143 4.69 -3.14 -1.42
CA PRO A 143 4.29 -1.89 -2.04
C PRO A 143 3.07 -2.05 -2.96
N GLY A 144 2.07 -1.20 -2.79
CA GLY A 144 0.84 -1.17 -3.59
C GLY A 144 0.92 -0.19 -4.77
N ASN A 145 -0.26 0.09 -5.36
CA ASN A 145 -0.37 0.79 -6.65
C ASN A 145 0.35 2.14 -6.72
N LEU A 146 0.31 2.96 -5.66
CA LEU A 146 0.98 4.27 -5.66
C LEU A 146 2.52 4.12 -5.77
N ALA A 147 3.09 3.18 -5.02
CA ALA A 147 4.53 2.92 -5.06
C ALA A 147 4.95 2.27 -6.38
N ILE A 148 4.13 1.38 -6.94
CA ILE A 148 4.32 0.75 -8.24
C ILE A 148 4.38 1.83 -9.34
N GLU A 149 3.40 2.72 -9.37
CA GLU A 149 3.35 3.80 -10.35
C GLU A 149 4.56 4.73 -10.24
N ALA A 150 4.94 5.10 -9.03
CA ALA A 150 6.09 5.97 -8.78
C ALA A 150 7.41 5.33 -9.26
N ASP A 151 7.64 4.02 -9.01
CA ASP A 151 8.84 3.32 -9.47
C ASP A 151 8.88 3.22 -11.01
N LEU A 152 7.77 2.85 -11.64
CA LEU A 152 7.68 2.74 -13.09
C LEU A 152 7.85 4.11 -13.78
N ARG A 153 7.21 5.15 -13.27
CA ARG A 153 7.36 6.52 -13.78
C ARG A 153 8.81 6.99 -13.72
N ARG A 154 9.49 6.80 -12.60
CA ARG A 154 10.91 7.11 -12.44
C ARG A 154 11.79 6.38 -13.47
N ARG A 155 11.54 5.09 -13.74
CA ARG A 155 12.32 4.30 -14.73
C ARG A 155 12.06 4.75 -16.16
N ILE A 156 10.83 5.10 -16.50
CA ILE A 156 10.47 5.67 -17.81
C ILE A 156 11.18 7.01 -18.02
N GLU A 157 11.16 7.91 -17.06
CA GLU A 157 11.80 9.22 -17.12
C GLU A 157 13.32 9.13 -17.26
N THR A 158 13.95 8.23 -16.54
CA THR A 158 15.41 8.02 -16.60
C THR A 158 15.85 7.27 -17.84
N LYS A 159 14.91 6.69 -18.63
CA LYS A 159 15.18 5.85 -19.80
C LYS A 159 16.15 4.68 -19.53
N ALA A 160 16.28 4.29 -18.26
CA ALA A 160 17.09 3.14 -17.88
C ALA A 160 16.49 1.84 -18.43
N PRO A 161 17.29 0.82 -18.77
CA PRO A 161 16.77 -0.49 -19.14
C PRO A 161 15.99 -1.12 -17.98
N PHE A 162 14.75 -1.56 -18.24
CA PHE A 162 13.95 -2.32 -17.27
C PHE A 162 13.06 -3.35 -17.94
N ALA A 163 12.67 -4.33 -17.16
CA ALA A 163 11.62 -5.29 -17.48
C ALA A 163 10.60 -5.35 -16.33
N VAL A 164 9.35 -5.54 -16.70
CA VAL A 164 8.24 -5.69 -15.79
C VAL A 164 7.68 -7.09 -15.92
N LEU A 165 7.60 -7.81 -14.81
CA LEU A 165 6.94 -9.10 -14.71
C LEU A 165 5.59 -8.88 -14.04
N TYR A 166 4.51 -9.23 -14.72
CA TYR A 166 3.18 -9.30 -14.15
C TYR A 166 2.85 -10.75 -13.81
N LEU A 167 2.54 -11.03 -12.57
CA LEU A 167 2.23 -12.35 -12.05
C LEU A 167 0.73 -12.43 -11.74
N ASP A 168 0.11 -13.57 -12.05
CA ASP A 168 -1.33 -13.78 -11.86
C ASP A 168 -1.59 -15.26 -11.57
N LEU A 169 -2.41 -15.54 -10.55
CA LEU A 169 -2.79 -16.90 -10.17
C LEU A 169 -3.92 -17.44 -11.07
N ASP A 170 -3.66 -18.52 -11.76
CA ASP A 170 -4.69 -19.18 -12.54
C ASP A 170 -5.64 -20.00 -11.66
N ASN A 171 -6.93 -19.88 -11.91
CA ASN A 171 -8.00 -20.59 -11.17
C ASN A 171 -8.14 -20.18 -9.68
N PHE A 172 -7.60 -19.04 -9.27
CA PHE A 172 -7.64 -18.55 -7.87
C PHE A 172 -9.07 -18.48 -7.33
N LYS A 173 -10.01 -17.98 -8.13
CA LYS A 173 -11.42 -17.95 -7.73
C LYS A 173 -11.99 -19.34 -7.41
N ALA A 174 -11.70 -20.34 -8.25
CA ALA A 174 -12.17 -21.71 -8.03
C ALA A 174 -11.56 -22.31 -6.76
N PHE A 175 -10.30 -21.97 -6.46
CA PHE A 175 -9.64 -22.35 -5.21
C PHE A 175 -10.34 -21.74 -4.00
N ASN A 176 -10.65 -20.44 -4.03
CA ASN A 176 -11.40 -19.77 -2.96
C ASN A 176 -12.80 -20.36 -2.75
N ASP A 177 -13.48 -20.74 -3.84
CA ASP A 177 -14.82 -21.34 -3.79
C ASP A 177 -14.79 -22.72 -3.09
N VAL A 178 -13.68 -23.46 -3.16
CA VAL A 178 -13.51 -24.79 -2.54
C VAL A 178 -12.91 -24.70 -1.13
N TYR A 179 -11.83 -23.94 -0.97
CA TYR A 179 -11.03 -23.94 0.26
C TYR A 179 -11.28 -22.73 1.18
N GLY A 180 -12.04 -21.74 0.69
CA GLY A 180 -12.34 -20.49 1.42
C GLY A 180 -11.25 -19.44 1.32
N PHE A 181 -11.62 -18.21 1.70
CA PHE A 181 -10.75 -17.04 1.55
C PHE A 181 -9.47 -17.11 2.39
N THR A 182 -9.50 -17.73 3.56
CA THR A 182 -8.29 -17.85 4.41
C THR A 182 -7.18 -18.65 3.70
N HIS A 183 -7.52 -19.75 3.03
CA HIS A 183 -6.56 -20.50 2.22
C HIS A 183 -6.16 -19.74 0.95
N GLY A 184 -7.06 -18.92 0.40
CA GLY A 184 -6.72 -17.99 -0.69
C GLY A 184 -5.69 -16.96 -0.26
N ASP A 185 -5.81 -16.41 0.94
CA ASP A 185 -4.82 -15.49 1.50
C ASP A 185 -3.45 -16.16 1.68
N GLU A 186 -3.40 -17.44 2.07
CA GLU A 186 -2.16 -18.22 2.11
C GLU A 186 -1.53 -18.38 0.72
N ALA A 187 -2.33 -18.60 -0.32
CA ALA A 187 -1.85 -18.68 -1.71
C ALA A 187 -1.28 -17.33 -2.19
N ILE A 188 -1.94 -16.21 -1.88
CA ILE A 188 -1.44 -14.85 -2.16
C ILE A 188 -0.12 -14.60 -1.42
N GLN A 189 -0.01 -14.96 -0.14
CA GLN A 189 1.22 -14.84 0.63
C GLN A 189 2.35 -15.72 0.07
N LEU A 190 2.02 -16.89 -0.46
CA LEU A 190 2.99 -17.77 -1.12
C LEU A 190 3.58 -17.11 -2.38
N VAL A 191 2.75 -16.48 -3.24
CA VAL A 191 3.26 -15.73 -4.40
C VAL A 191 4.14 -14.57 -3.94
N ALA A 192 3.70 -13.80 -2.95
CA ALA A 192 4.46 -12.68 -2.41
C ALA A 192 5.85 -13.11 -1.90
N SER A 193 5.91 -14.18 -1.09
CA SER A 193 7.17 -14.70 -0.55
C SER A 193 8.06 -15.26 -1.66
N SER A 194 7.50 -16.00 -2.62
CA SER A 194 8.24 -16.53 -3.78
C SER A 194 8.82 -15.40 -4.64
N ALA A 195 8.07 -14.32 -4.87
CA ALA A 195 8.54 -13.16 -5.61
C ALA A 195 9.71 -12.45 -4.91
N VAL A 196 9.58 -12.19 -3.60
CA VAL A 196 10.63 -11.55 -2.80
C VAL A 196 11.89 -12.43 -2.74
N ASP A 197 11.74 -13.73 -2.50
CA ASP A 197 12.86 -14.66 -2.41
C ASP A 197 13.58 -14.84 -3.76
N ALA A 198 12.85 -14.90 -4.86
CA ALA A 198 13.44 -14.99 -6.19
C ALA A 198 14.23 -13.72 -6.55
N VAL A 199 13.68 -12.54 -6.26
CA VAL A 199 14.39 -11.26 -6.45
C VAL A 199 15.63 -11.20 -5.55
N ARG A 200 15.56 -11.62 -4.29
CA ARG A 200 16.71 -11.67 -3.39
C ARG A 200 17.84 -12.59 -3.92
N ARG A 201 17.49 -13.70 -4.58
CA ARG A 201 18.47 -14.69 -5.08
C ARG A 201 19.02 -14.35 -6.47
N ARG A 202 18.20 -13.81 -7.36
CA ARG A 202 18.52 -13.62 -8.78
C ARG A 202 18.55 -12.18 -9.24
N GLY A 203 17.97 -11.28 -8.43
CA GLY A 203 17.84 -9.86 -8.72
C GLY A 203 19.00 -9.01 -8.22
N THR A 204 18.72 -7.71 -8.13
CA THR A 204 19.62 -6.67 -7.64
C THR A 204 18.94 -5.85 -6.54
N THR A 205 19.71 -5.00 -5.85
CA THR A 205 19.17 -4.08 -4.84
C THR A 205 18.27 -2.98 -5.41
N GLN A 206 18.23 -2.83 -6.73
CA GLN A 206 17.39 -1.85 -7.43
C GLN A 206 16.06 -2.44 -7.92
N ASP A 207 15.86 -3.74 -7.74
CA ASP A 207 14.64 -4.40 -8.16
C ASP A 207 13.50 -4.05 -7.20
N PHE A 208 12.30 -4.04 -7.75
CA PHE A 208 11.10 -3.66 -7.03
C PHE A 208 10.07 -4.79 -7.10
N VAL A 209 9.42 -5.10 -5.98
CA VAL A 209 8.33 -6.07 -5.90
C VAL A 209 7.11 -5.35 -5.33
N GLY A 210 5.96 -5.45 -6.02
CA GLY A 210 4.70 -4.83 -5.61
C GLY A 210 3.51 -5.77 -5.71
N HIS A 211 2.45 -5.45 -4.99
CA HIS A 211 1.17 -6.15 -5.00
C HIS A 211 0.08 -5.20 -5.50
N ILE A 212 -0.45 -5.46 -6.69
CA ILE A 212 -1.45 -4.61 -7.34
C ILE A 212 -2.80 -4.76 -6.62
N GLY A 213 -3.17 -6.00 -6.27
CA GLY A 213 -4.39 -6.35 -5.54
C GLY A 213 -4.93 -7.71 -5.96
N GLY A 214 -5.68 -8.36 -5.06
CA GLY A 214 -6.17 -9.71 -5.28
C GLY A 214 -5.03 -10.69 -5.51
N ASP A 215 -5.00 -11.32 -6.68
CA ASP A 215 -4.00 -12.29 -7.14
C ASP A 215 -2.94 -11.70 -8.10
N ASP A 216 -2.94 -10.37 -8.29
CA ASP A 216 -2.05 -9.66 -9.22
C ASP A 216 -0.81 -9.08 -8.53
N PHE A 217 0.39 -9.45 -9.01
CA PHE A 217 1.67 -8.92 -8.53
C PHE A 217 2.51 -8.35 -9.66
N ILE A 218 3.48 -7.53 -9.29
CA ILE A 218 4.41 -6.91 -10.24
C ILE A 218 5.83 -6.98 -9.69
N ILE A 219 6.79 -7.25 -10.60
CA ILE A 219 8.22 -7.12 -10.31
C ILE A 219 8.84 -6.24 -11.38
N VAL A 220 9.68 -5.30 -10.97
CA VAL A 220 10.45 -4.48 -11.90
C VAL A 220 11.93 -4.77 -11.67
N THR A 221 12.61 -5.21 -12.72
CA THR A 221 14.00 -5.66 -12.68
C THR A 221 14.75 -5.30 -13.96
N LEU A 222 16.00 -5.69 -14.08
CA LEU A 222 16.78 -5.56 -15.33
C LEU A 222 16.31 -6.58 -16.38
N PRO A 223 16.30 -6.22 -17.69
CA PRO A 223 15.84 -7.09 -18.77
C PRO A 223 16.52 -8.48 -18.83
N GLU A 224 17.81 -8.53 -18.52
CA GLU A 224 18.62 -9.75 -18.51
C GLU A 224 18.32 -10.67 -17.31
N ARG A 225 17.77 -10.15 -16.21
CA ARG A 225 17.42 -10.92 -15.02
C ARG A 225 15.99 -11.45 -15.05
N SER A 226 15.13 -10.86 -15.88
CA SER A 226 13.69 -11.10 -15.88
C SER A 226 13.28 -12.58 -16.01
N GLU A 227 13.97 -13.33 -16.91
CA GLU A 227 13.62 -14.74 -17.13
C GLU A 227 14.14 -15.67 -16.02
N GLU A 228 15.31 -15.36 -15.43
CA GLU A 228 15.83 -16.12 -14.30
C GLU A 228 14.93 -15.97 -13.06
N ILE A 229 14.49 -14.74 -12.80
CA ILE A 229 13.56 -14.44 -11.71
C ILE A 229 12.22 -15.16 -11.94
N ALA A 230 11.69 -15.11 -13.17
CA ALA A 230 10.42 -15.76 -13.49
C ALA A 230 10.47 -17.29 -13.27
N ARG A 231 11.57 -17.95 -13.71
CA ARG A 231 11.77 -19.39 -13.48
C ARG A 231 11.87 -19.73 -12.01
N GLU A 232 12.67 -18.98 -11.25
CA GLU A 232 12.84 -19.20 -9.81
C GLU A 232 11.50 -19.07 -9.07
N ILE A 233 10.64 -18.10 -9.45
CA ILE A 233 9.31 -17.94 -8.86
C ILE A 233 8.42 -19.14 -9.17
N ILE A 234 8.37 -19.57 -10.43
CA ILE A 234 7.57 -20.73 -10.86
C ILE A 234 8.01 -21.98 -10.10
N ASP A 235 9.32 -22.27 -10.04
CA ASP A 235 9.84 -23.45 -9.36
C ASP A 235 9.48 -23.47 -7.87
N MET A 236 9.54 -22.30 -7.20
CA MET A 236 9.16 -22.17 -5.80
C MET A 236 7.65 -22.31 -5.61
N PHE A 237 6.87 -21.64 -6.44
CA PHE A 237 5.42 -21.65 -6.37
C PHE A 237 4.86 -23.07 -6.61
N ASP A 238 5.25 -23.74 -7.70
CA ASP A 238 4.75 -25.06 -8.07
C ASP A 238 5.08 -26.13 -7.03
N ARG A 239 6.23 -26.00 -6.35
CA ARG A 239 6.60 -26.87 -5.24
C ARG A 239 5.69 -26.65 -4.03
N ASP A 240 5.46 -25.39 -3.66
CA ASP A 240 4.88 -25.04 -2.37
C ASP A 240 3.35 -24.89 -2.41
N ILE A 241 2.75 -24.54 -3.56
CA ILE A 241 1.28 -24.44 -3.72
C ILE A 241 0.56 -25.76 -3.42
N ARG A 242 1.22 -26.87 -3.69
CA ARG A 242 0.69 -28.22 -3.45
C ARG A 242 0.40 -28.47 -1.96
N LYS A 243 1.04 -27.76 -1.05
CA LYS A 243 0.81 -27.87 0.40
C LYS A 243 -0.56 -27.33 0.83
N LEU A 244 -1.18 -26.50 0.00
CA LEU A 244 -2.50 -25.91 0.27
C LEU A 244 -3.66 -26.76 -0.22
N TYR A 245 -3.38 -27.90 -0.86
CA TYR A 245 -4.40 -28.82 -1.38
C TYR A 245 -4.52 -30.10 -0.55
N THR A 246 -5.71 -30.69 -0.54
CA THR A 246 -5.89 -32.02 0.07
C THR A 246 -5.13 -33.10 -0.71
N PRO A 247 -4.71 -34.19 -0.04
CA PRO A 247 -4.10 -35.33 -0.73
C PRO A 247 -5.02 -35.96 -1.81
N GLN A 248 -6.33 -35.82 -1.67
CA GLN A 248 -7.28 -36.29 -2.65
C GLN A 248 -7.20 -35.48 -3.93
N ASP A 249 -7.29 -34.14 -3.82
CA ASP A 249 -7.26 -33.23 -4.97
C ASP A 249 -5.92 -33.29 -5.71
N LEU A 250 -4.83 -33.49 -4.98
CA LEU A 250 -3.51 -33.68 -5.58
C LEU A 250 -3.41 -34.99 -6.38
N ARG A 251 -4.03 -36.07 -5.90
CA ARG A 251 -4.04 -37.35 -6.63
C ARG A 251 -4.88 -37.31 -7.90
N GLN A 252 -6.03 -36.64 -7.85
CA GLN A 252 -6.88 -36.46 -9.02
C GLN A 252 -6.41 -35.38 -9.99
N GLY A 253 -5.58 -34.42 -9.51
CA GLY A 253 -5.00 -33.34 -10.32
C GLY A 253 -5.94 -32.17 -10.58
N TYR A 254 -7.10 -32.10 -9.94
CA TYR A 254 -8.08 -31.02 -10.08
C TYR A 254 -8.94 -30.88 -8.83
N ILE A 255 -9.62 -29.73 -8.73
CA ILE A 255 -10.69 -29.46 -7.76
C ILE A 255 -12.05 -29.37 -8.49
N GLU A 256 -13.13 -29.64 -7.79
CA GLU A 256 -14.49 -29.58 -8.35
C GLU A 256 -15.30 -28.48 -7.65
N THR A 257 -15.93 -27.61 -8.43
CA THR A 257 -16.89 -26.61 -7.92
C THR A 257 -18.22 -26.74 -8.65
N ARG A 258 -19.30 -26.25 -8.01
CA ARG A 258 -20.61 -26.14 -8.68
C ARG A 258 -20.88 -24.66 -8.95
N ASP A 259 -21.27 -24.36 -10.18
CA ASP A 259 -21.72 -23.02 -10.52
C ASP A 259 -23.14 -22.74 -9.95
N ARG A 260 -23.62 -21.53 -10.13
CA ARG A 260 -24.96 -21.10 -9.66
C ARG A 260 -26.12 -21.91 -10.26
N ARG A 261 -25.89 -22.62 -11.35
CA ARG A 261 -26.86 -23.50 -12.03
C ARG A 261 -26.72 -24.98 -11.60
N GLY A 262 -25.80 -25.28 -10.67
CA GLY A 262 -25.52 -26.59 -10.16
C GLY A 262 -24.60 -27.45 -11.07
N THR A 263 -24.08 -26.89 -12.16
CA THR A 263 -23.16 -27.55 -13.08
C THR A 263 -21.83 -27.81 -12.42
N LEU A 264 -21.35 -29.03 -12.45
CA LEU A 264 -20.03 -29.39 -11.91
C LEU A 264 -18.93 -28.94 -12.88
N ASN A 265 -18.01 -28.12 -12.40
CA ASN A 265 -16.84 -27.67 -13.13
C ASN A 265 -15.58 -28.21 -12.48
N ARG A 266 -14.61 -28.61 -13.30
CA ARG A 266 -13.28 -29.07 -12.88
C ARG A 266 -12.23 -28.04 -13.20
N PHE A 267 -11.40 -27.72 -12.22
CA PHE A 267 -10.30 -26.79 -12.35
C PHE A 267 -8.99 -27.47 -11.97
N PRO A 268 -7.94 -27.40 -12.79
CA PRO A 268 -6.63 -27.97 -12.43
C PRO A 268 -6.08 -27.32 -11.16
N ILE A 269 -5.06 -27.94 -10.59
CA ILE A 269 -4.28 -27.32 -9.51
C ILE A 269 -3.81 -25.94 -9.97
N MET A 270 -3.88 -24.96 -9.08
CA MET A 270 -3.53 -23.58 -9.33
C MET A 270 -2.13 -23.46 -9.92
N SER A 271 -1.97 -22.64 -10.94
CA SER A 271 -0.71 -22.32 -11.60
C SER A 271 -0.46 -20.82 -11.60
N LEU A 272 0.73 -20.44 -12.01
CA LEU A 272 1.17 -19.04 -12.05
C LEU A 272 1.48 -18.62 -13.48
N SER A 273 0.75 -17.62 -13.99
CA SER A 273 1.01 -17.00 -15.29
C SER A 273 1.84 -15.73 -15.12
N ILE A 274 3.00 -15.65 -15.79
CA ILE A 274 3.89 -14.50 -15.73
C ILE A 274 4.05 -13.86 -17.11
N ALA A 275 3.70 -12.58 -17.24
CA ALA A 275 3.93 -11.79 -18.45
C ALA A 275 5.17 -10.90 -18.26
N ILE A 276 6.15 -10.96 -19.17
CA ILE A 276 7.37 -10.15 -19.13
C ILE A 276 7.34 -9.12 -20.25
N VAL A 277 7.28 -7.84 -19.88
CA VAL A 277 7.36 -6.69 -20.79
C VAL A 277 8.66 -5.94 -20.52
N SER A 278 9.38 -5.49 -21.57
CA SER A 278 10.66 -4.82 -21.40
C SER A 278 10.86 -3.70 -22.41
N ASN A 279 11.54 -2.64 -22.00
CA ASN A 279 11.96 -1.55 -22.88
C ASN A 279 13.26 -1.85 -23.67
N ALA A 280 13.84 -3.05 -23.53
CA ALA A 280 15.10 -3.41 -24.20
C ALA A 280 15.01 -3.48 -25.73
N LYS A 281 13.81 -3.74 -26.28
CA LYS A 281 13.60 -3.91 -27.74
C LYS A 281 12.72 -2.83 -28.36
N ARG A 282 11.86 -2.20 -27.57
CA ARG A 282 11.00 -1.08 -27.97
C ARG A 282 10.86 -0.10 -26.81
N PRO A 283 10.75 1.20 -27.08
CA PRO A 283 10.45 2.17 -26.03
C PRO A 283 9.12 1.83 -25.32
N LEU A 284 9.09 2.08 -24.03
CA LEU A 284 7.88 2.06 -23.20
C LEU A 284 7.77 3.45 -22.59
N ASP A 285 6.95 4.30 -23.19
CA ASP A 285 6.94 5.73 -22.91
C ASP A 285 5.95 6.12 -21.79
N ASN A 286 5.03 5.22 -21.46
CA ASN A 286 4.06 5.46 -20.40
C ASN A 286 3.56 4.15 -19.77
N TYR A 287 2.94 4.30 -18.59
CA TYR A 287 2.40 3.20 -17.79
C TYR A 287 1.30 2.41 -18.53
N ALA A 288 0.46 3.07 -19.32
CA ALA A 288 -0.64 2.41 -20.02
C ALA A 288 -0.13 1.40 -21.06
N GLN A 289 0.91 1.74 -21.83
CA GLN A 289 1.53 0.81 -22.79
C GLN A 289 2.09 -0.45 -22.13
N ILE A 290 2.64 -0.31 -20.92
CA ILE A 290 3.14 -1.45 -20.14
C ILE A 290 1.97 -2.35 -19.75
N GLY A 291 0.88 -1.77 -19.24
CA GLY A 291 -0.33 -2.48 -18.83
C GLY A 291 -1.02 -3.22 -19.98
N GLU A 292 -1.18 -2.57 -21.14
CA GLU A 292 -1.77 -3.18 -22.34
C GLU A 292 -0.96 -4.38 -22.82
N ALA A 293 0.36 -4.21 -22.93
CA ALA A 293 1.25 -5.29 -23.34
C ALA A 293 1.22 -6.47 -22.36
N ALA A 294 1.21 -6.17 -21.06
CA ALA A 294 1.13 -7.19 -20.02
C ALA A 294 -0.21 -7.95 -20.06
N ALA A 295 -1.33 -7.25 -20.25
CA ALA A 295 -2.66 -7.87 -20.33
C ALA A 295 -2.80 -8.82 -21.52
N GLU A 296 -2.20 -8.47 -22.67
CA GLU A 296 -2.17 -9.34 -23.84
C GLU A 296 -1.34 -10.62 -23.58
N LEU A 297 -0.15 -10.45 -23.02
CA LEU A 297 0.74 -11.58 -22.70
C LEU A 297 0.18 -12.47 -21.58
N LYS A 298 -0.50 -11.90 -20.58
CA LYS A 298 -1.21 -12.67 -19.54
C LYS A 298 -2.29 -13.58 -20.16
N ARG A 299 -3.10 -13.04 -21.08
CA ARG A 299 -4.11 -13.86 -21.77
C ARG A 299 -3.48 -15.01 -22.55
N TYR A 300 -2.36 -14.77 -23.18
CA TYR A 300 -1.62 -15.80 -23.90
C TYR A 300 -1.00 -16.81 -22.93
N ALA A 301 -0.38 -16.40 -21.85
CA ALA A 301 0.17 -17.27 -20.81
C ALA A 301 -0.90 -18.23 -20.27
N LYS A 302 -2.07 -17.70 -19.89
CA LYS A 302 -3.21 -18.50 -19.41
C LYS A 302 -3.73 -19.54 -20.41
N SER A 303 -3.54 -19.31 -21.72
CA SER A 303 -3.94 -20.27 -22.75
C SER A 303 -2.99 -21.48 -22.89
N ILE A 304 -1.76 -21.39 -22.37
CA ILE A 304 -0.77 -22.47 -22.44
C ILE A 304 -1.06 -23.55 -21.39
N GLY A 305 -1.54 -23.14 -20.21
CA GLY A 305 -1.82 -24.04 -19.07
C GLY A 305 -0.57 -24.39 -18.27
N GLY A 306 -0.77 -24.60 -16.96
CA GLY A 306 0.33 -24.77 -16.00
C GLY A 306 1.08 -23.48 -15.74
N SER A 307 2.04 -23.50 -14.80
CA SER A 307 2.86 -22.32 -14.51
C SER A 307 3.81 -22.00 -15.66
N VAL A 308 3.75 -20.78 -16.16
CA VAL A 308 4.48 -20.38 -17.36
C VAL A 308 4.83 -18.90 -17.33
N TYR A 309 5.95 -18.55 -17.93
CA TYR A 309 6.25 -17.15 -18.27
C TYR A 309 6.27 -16.94 -19.78
N VAL A 310 5.79 -15.76 -20.21
CA VAL A 310 5.79 -15.31 -21.59
C VAL A 310 6.45 -13.95 -21.69
N LYS A 311 7.42 -13.81 -22.60
CA LYS A 311 8.16 -12.57 -22.81
C LYS A 311 7.74 -11.88 -24.09
N ASP A 312 7.54 -10.56 -24.05
CA ASP A 312 7.30 -9.76 -25.24
C ASP A 312 8.51 -9.85 -26.19
N LYS A 313 8.28 -10.39 -27.36
CA LYS A 313 9.29 -10.56 -28.41
C LYS A 313 9.16 -9.55 -29.54
N ARG A 314 8.13 -8.68 -29.47
CA ARG A 314 7.88 -7.69 -30.54
C ARG A 314 9.08 -6.75 -30.66
N ARG A 315 9.45 -6.55 -31.89
CA ARG A 315 10.38 -5.49 -32.33
C ARG A 315 9.51 -4.41 -32.97
N LYS A 316 9.90 -3.15 -32.92
CA LYS A 316 9.13 -2.05 -33.55
C LYS A 316 8.27 -2.51 -34.71
#